data_d34516a345f86f0b3fa2144ab7635be3
#
_entry.id   d34516a345f86f0b3fa2144ab7635be3
#
_cell.length_a   1.000
_cell.length_b   1.000
_cell.length_c   1.000
_cell.angle_alpha   90.00
_cell.angle_beta   90.00
_cell.angle_gamma   90.00
#
_symmetry.space_group_name_H-M   'P 1'
#
loop_
_entity.id
_entity.type
_entity.pdbx_description
1 polymer ?
#
loop_
_entity_poly.entity_id
_entity_poly.type
_entity_poly.pdbx_seq_one_letter_code
_entity_poly.pdbx_strand_id
1 'polypeptide(L)'
;IGDVAVTLVPAGHVLGSAQVLIEWKGARVVVSGDYKRAADPTCAPFEVVPCHLFITEATFALPVFQHGDAGEEVAKLIKSRTQFPERAHVVGVYGLGKCQRVIACLREAGYERPIHRHGALPEYCALYESFGVRLGALKSATGAKREELKGEIVLAPPSAIADRWSRRLPDPVTAFASGWMRVRARAR
;
A
#
# COMPACT_ATOMS: atom_id res chain seq x y z
N ILE A 1 -22.46 18.97 15.33
CA ILE A 1 -22.57 20.37 14.86
C ILE A 1 -24.05 20.75 15.00
N GLY A 2 -24.36 21.63 15.92
CA GLY A 2 -25.75 21.88 16.34
C GLY A 2 -26.30 20.62 17.02
N ASP A 3 -27.44 20.13 16.56
CA ASP A 3 -28.11 18.90 17.00
C ASP A 3 -27.76 17.68 16.14
N VAL A 4 -26.77 17.80 15.23
CA VAL A 4 -26.25 16.71 14.38
C VAL A 4 -25.01 16.08 15.03
N ALA A 5 -25.07 14.77 15.31
CA ALA A 5 -23.89 14.00 15.73
C ALA A 5 -23.08 13.55 14.51
N VAL A 6 -21.76 13.67 14.60
CA VAL A 6 -20.81 13.23 13.58
C VAL A 6 -19.76 12.33 14.24
N THR A 7 -19.63 11.10 13.75
CA THR A 7 -18.68 10.11 14.28
C THR A 7 -17.78 9.60 13.16
N LEU A 8 -16.47 9.49 13.44
CA LEU A 8 -15.52 8.85 12.54
C LEU A 8 -15.38 7.37 12.91
N VAL A 9 -15.57 6.50 11.91
CA VAL A 9 -15.52 5.06 12.08
C VAL A 9 -14.46 4.48 11.14
N PRO A 10 -13.61 3.52 11.56
CA PRO A 10 -12.55 2.98 10.72
C PRO A 10 -13.02 2.53 9.33
N ALA A 11 -12.31 2.94 8.29
CA ALA A 11 -12.61 2.60 6.89
C ALA A 11 -11.70 1.49 6.31
N GLY A 12 -10.66 1.06 7.02
CA GLY A 12 -9.80 -0.06 6.62
C GLY A 12 -8.89 0.19 5.41
N HIS A 13 -8.83 1.42 4.89
CA HIS A 13 -8.13 1.72 3.64
C HIS A 13 -6.64 2.03 3.83
N VAL A 14 -6.35 2.97 4.72
CA VAL A 14 -5.00 3.37 5.15
C VAL A 14 -5.04 3.74 6.63
N LEU A 15 -3.89 3.96 7.26
CA LEU A 15 -3.79 4.44 8.63
C LEU A 15 -4.59 5.75 8.79
N GLY A 16 -5.54 5.76 9.73
CA GLY A 16 -6.42 6.91 10.01
C GLY A 16 -7.57 7.11 9.03
N SER A 17 -7.74 6.25 8.02
CA SER A 17 -8.90 6.33 7.13
C SER A 17 -10.20 6.10 7.89
N ALA A 18 -11.21 6.92 7.64
CA ALA A 18 -12.48 6.86 8.35
C ALA A 18 -13.69 7.04 7.43
N GLN A 19 -14.76 6.32 7.75
CA GLN A 19 -16.11 6.61 7.32
C GLN A 19 -16.68 7.73 8.19
N VAL A 20 -17.56 8.54 7.66
CA VAL A 20 -18.27 9.58 8.41
C VAL A 20 -19.70 9.12 8.65
N LEU A 21 -20.02 8.81 9.91
CA LEU A 21 -21.39 8.56 10.35
C LEU A 21 -22.01 9.88 10.78
N ILE A 22 -23.16 10.23 10.21
CA ILE A 22 -23.95 11.41 10.51
C ILE A 22 -25.29 10.95 11.08
N GLU A 23 -25.64 11.44 12.27
CA GLU A 23 -26.90 11.08 12.96
C GLU A 23 -27.70 12.35 13.29
N TRP A 24 -28.98 12.33 12.92
CA TRP A 24 -29.92 13.42 13.20
C TRP A 24 -31.35 12.89 13.28
N LYS A 25 -32.05 13.20 14.38
CA LYS A 25 -33.45 12.82 14.63
C LYS A 25 -33.75 11.33 14.29
N GLY A 26 -32.86 10.42 14.64
CA GLY A 26 -32.98 9.00 14.37
C GLY A 26 -32.56 8.57 12.96
N ALA A 27 -32.33 9.46 12.04
CA ALA A 27 -31.75 9.14 10.74
C ALA A 27 -30.24 8.92 10.86
N ARG A 28 -29.70 7.95 10.12
CA ARG A 28 -28.28 7.61 10.08
C ARG A 28 -27.81 7.55 8.63
N VAL A 29 -26.82 8.35 8.31
CA VAL A 29 -26.17 8.42 7.00
C VAL A 29 -24.70 8.10 7.17
N VAL A 30 -24.15 7.23 6.34
CA VAL A 30 -22.71 6.94 6.31
C VAL A 30 -22.14 7.35 4.98
N VAL A 31 -21.05 8.13 5.02
CA VAL A 31 -20.21 8.45 3.86
C VAL A 31 -18.92 7.68 3.99
N SER A 32 -18.67 6.73 3.08
CA SER A 32 -17.58 5.76 3.23
C SER A 32 -16.17 6.37 3.13
N GLY A 33 -16.00 7.45 2.36
CA GLY A 33 -14.68 7.79 1.84
C GLY A 33 -14.09 6.60 1.06
N ASP A 34 -12.77 6.58 0.89
CA ASP A 34 -12.07 5.39 0.39
C ASP A 34 -12.03 4.32 1.48
N TYR A 35 -12.48 3.11 1.18
CA TYR A 35 -12.53 2.02 2.15
C TYR A 35 -12.02 0.69 1.61
N LYS A 36 -11.69 -0.23 2.50
CA LYS A 36 -11.28 -1.59 2.15
C LYS A 36 -11.79 -2.58 3.19
N ARG A 37 -12.60 -3.55 2.75
CA ARG A 37 -13.15 -4.60 3.61
C ARG A 37 -12.17 -5.73 3.93
N ALA A 38 -11.19 -5.96 3.03
CA ALA A 38 -10.13 -6.92 3.29
C ALA A 38 -9.19 -6.40 4.37
N ALA A 39 -8.74 -7.28 5.27
CA ALA A 39 -7.81 -6.93 6.33
C ALA A 39 -6.52 -6.29 5.77
N ASP A 40 -5.99 -5.34 6.53
CA ASP A 40 -4.72 -4.67 6.25
C ASP A 40 -3.88 -4.67 7.53
N PRO A 41 -2.65 -5.21 7.50
CA PRO A 41 -1.81 -5.28 8.69
C PRO A 41 -1.33 -3.91 9.19
N THR A 42 -1.62 -2.83 8.45
CA THR A 42 -1.08 -1.49 8.72
C THR A 42 -2.10 -0.47 9.20
N CYS A 43 -3.38 -0.86 9.33
CA CYS A 43 -4.43 0.04 9.80
C CYS A 43 -5.57 -0.74 10.49
N ALA A 44 -6.44 0.00 11.20
CA ALA A 44 -7.65 -0.58 11.77
C ALA A 44 -8.54 -1.18 10.67
N PRO A 45 -9.22 -2.31 10.92
CA PRO A 45 -10.11 -2.94 9.95
C PRO A 45 -11.35 -2.07 9.67
N PHE A 46 -11.97 -2.31 8.51
CA PHE A 46 -13.25 -1.70 8.18
C PHE A 46 -14.33 -2.13 9.17
N GLU A 47 -15.06 -1.18 9.71
CA GLU A 47 -16.20 -1.43 10.59
C GLU A 47 -17.53 -1.24 9.84
N VAL A 48 -18.43 -2.23 9.96
CA VAL A 48 -19.78 -2.13 9.38
C VAL A 48 -20.66 -1.30 10.30
N VAL A 49 -21.23 -0.24 9.77
CA VAL A 49 -22.17 0.64 10.50
C VAL A 49 -23.58 0.51 9.91
N PRO A 50 -24.57 0.01 10.66
CA PRO A 50 -25.97 0.03 10.23
C PRO A 50 -26.44 1.47 9.97
N CYS A 51 -27.00 1.73 8.80
CA CYS A 51 -27.45 3.06 8.40
C CYS A 51 -28.67 3.01 7.48
N HIS A 52 -29.37 4.14 7.36
CA HIS A 52 -30.51 4.29 6.44
C HIS A 52 -30.04 4.65 5.02
N LEU A 53 -28.90 5.38 4.90
CA LEU A 53 -28.30 5.73 3.64
C LEU A 53 -26.80 5.54 3.70
N PHE A 54 -26.23 4.82 2.70
CA PHE A 54 -24.80 4.63 2.52
C PHE A 54 -24.34 5.29 1.23
N ILE A 55 -23.50 6.31 1.33
CA ILE A 55 -22.86 6.99 0.20
C ILE A 55 -21.47 6.40 0.06
N THR A 56 -21.21 5.71 -1.04
CA THR A 56 -20.01 4.90 -1.23
C THR A 56 -19.20 5.29 -2.46
N GLU A 57 -17.87 5.17 -2.38
CA GLU A 57 -17.00 5.13 -3.55
C GLU A 57 -17.23 3.83 -4.34
N ALA A 58 -16.81 3.79 -5.60
CA ALA A 58 -17.02 2.66 -6.49
C ALA A 58 -15.84 2.39 -7.44
N THR A 59 -14.63 2.75 -7.04
CA THR A 59 -13.41 2.69 -7.88
C THR A 59 -13.17 1.30 -8.46
N PHE A 60 -13.40 0.24 -7.67
CA PHE A 60 -13.21 -1.15 -8.06
C PHE A 60 -14.52 -1.97 -8.02
N ALA A 61 -15.67 -1.32 -8.21
CA ALA A 61 -16.98 -1.98 -8.13
C ALA A 61 -17.30 -2.90 -9.33
N LEU A 62 -16.60 -2.74 -10.45
CA LEU A 62 -16.83 -3.60 -11.61
C LEU A 62 -16.28 -5.01 -11.39
N PRO A 63 -16.98 -6.08 -11.84
CA PRO A 63 -16.57 -7.46 -11.66
C PRO A 63 -15.19 -7.83 -12.23
N VAL A 64 -14.67 -7.03 -13.16
CA VAL A 64 -13.33 -7.21 -13.74
C VAL A 64 -12.20 -7.02 -12.70
N PHE A 65 -12.47 -6.29 -11.62
CA PHE A 65 -11.50 -6.03 -10.55
C PHE A 65 -11.54 -7.13 -9.47
N GLN A 66 -11.15 -8.33 -9.85
CA GLN A 66 -10.96 -9.43 -8.91
C GLN A 66 -9.50 -9.43 -8.43
N HIS A 67 -9.27 -8.99 -7.20
CA HIS A 67 -7.94 -8.98 -6.60
C HIS A 67 -7.69 -10.31 -5.87
N GLY A 68 -6.55 -10.95 -6.17
CA GLY A 68 -6.09 -12.12 -5.45
C GLY A 68 -5.40 -11.76 -4.13
N ASP A 69 -4.85 -12.77 -3.49
CA ASP A 69 -4.12 -12.60 -2.26
C ASP A 69 -2.81 -11.77 -2.46
N ALA A 70 -2.59 -10.83 -1.56
CA ALA A 70 -1.37 -10.02 -1.56
C ALA A 70 -0.12 -10.87 -1.24
N GLY A 71 -0.27 -11.93 -0.45
CA GLY A 71 0.81 -12.87 -0.13
C GLY A 71 1.34 -13.59 -1.37
N GLU A 72 0.46 -13.98 -2.31
CA GLU A 72 0.90 -14.59 -3.57
C GLU A 72 1.76 -13.64 -4.41
N GLU A 73 1.39 -12.36 -4.48
CA GLU A 73 2.14 -11.36 -5.24
C GLU A 73 3.49 -11.05 -4.58
N VAL A 74 3.52 -11.00 -3.26
CA VAL A 74 4.77 -10.87 -2.47
C VAL A 74 5.68 -12.09 -2.65
N ALA A 75 5.12 -13.30 -2.66
CA ALA A 75 5.88 -14.53 -2.92
C ALA A 75 6.56 -14.51 -4.31
N LYS A 76 5.87 -13.99 -5.34
CA LYS A 76 6.44 -13.79 -6.68
C LYS A 76 7.62 -12.82 -6.65
N LEU A 77 7.51 -11.72 -5.91
CA LEU A 77 8.59 -10.75 -5.75
C LEU A 77 9.82 -11.38 -5.08
N ILE A 78 9.61 -12.11 -3.98
CA ILE A 78 10.69 -12.83 -3.28
C ILE A 78 11.34 -13.88 -4.18
N LYS A 79 10.54 -14.63 -4.93
CA LYS A 79 11.03 -15.61 -5.91
C LYS A 79 11.86 -14.95 -7.02
N SER A 80 11.37 -13.85 -7.60
CA SER A 80 12.09 -13.08 -8.62
C SER A 80 13.45 -12.62 -8.11
N ARG A 81 13.51 -12.12 -6.87
CA ARG A 81 14.76 -11.73 -6.22
C ARG A 81 15.75 -12.89 -6.10
N THR A 82 15.26 -14.08 -5.77
CA THR A 82 16.10 -15.28 -5.67
C THR A 82 16.60 -15.74 -7.05
N GLN A 83 15.79 -15.59 -8.08
CA GLN A 83 16.14 -15.97 -9.45
C GLN A 83 17.12 -14.99 -10.12
N PHE A 84 17.08 -13.72 -9.75
CA PHE A 84 17.89 -12.65 -10.34
C PHE A 84 18.63 -11.86 -9.24
N PRO A 85 19.59 -12.47 -8.53
CA PRO A 85 20.23 -11.87 -7.37
C PRO A 85 21.14 -10.67 -7.70
N GLU A 86 21.53 -10.49 -8.96
CA GLU A 86 22.33 -9.36 -9.44
C GLU A 86 21.51 -8.13 -9.82
N ARG A 87 20.19 -8.27 -9.89
CA ARG A 87 19.27 -7.21 -10.32
C ARG A 87 18.62 -6.51 -9.13
N ALA A 88 18.29 -5.23 -9.27
CA ALA A 88 17.44 -4.54 -8.29
C ALA A 88 15.95 -4.84 -8.58
N HIS A 89 15.16 -5.15 -7.54
CA HIS A 89 13.72 -5.41 -7.66
C HIS A 89 12.94 -4.17 -7.23
N VAL A 90 12.56 -3.34 -8.20
CA VAL A 90 11.93 -2.03 -7.95
C VAL A 90 10.43 -2.15 -7.99
N VAL A 91 9.77 -1.81 -6.88
CA VAL A 91 8.31 -1.83 -6.78
C VAL A 91 7.77 -0.41 -6.66
N GLY A 92 6.95 -0.03 -7.64
CA GLY A 92 6.19 1.22 -7.62
C GLY A 92 5.09 1.17 -6.59
N VAL A 93 5.11 2.10 -5.65
CA VAL A 93 4.14 2.20 -4.56
C VAL A 93 3.72 3.64 -4.31
N TYR A 94 2.46 3.87 -3.99
CA TYR A 94 2.05 5.13 -3.41
C TYR A 94 2.63 5.28 -2.00
N GLY A 95 3.10 6.47 -1.65
CA GLY A 95 3.82 6.74 -0.40
C GLY A 95 2.98 6.46 0.84
N LEU A 96 1.72 6.90 0.83
CA LEU A 96 0.78 6.66 1.92
C LEU A 96 0.00 5.36 1.69
N GLY A 97 -0.02 4.49 2.67
CA GLY A 97 -0.78 3.23 2.72
C GLY A 97 -0.14 2.09 1.92
N LYS A 98 0.03 2.24 0.61
CA LYS A 98 0.51 1.14 -0.25
C LYS A 98 1.95 0.73 0.06
N CYS A 99 2.84 1.70 0.30
CA CYS A 99 4.23 1.45 0.67
C CYS A 99 4.30 0.60 1.94
N GLN A 100 3.63 1.03 3.00
CA GLN A 100 3.66 0.36 4.31
C GLN A 100 3.02 -1.02 4.25
N ARG A 101 1.90 -1.15 3.52
CA ARG A 101 1.26 -2.45 3.32
C ARG A 101 2.17 -3.44 2.59
N VAL A 102 2.86 -3.03 1.52
CA VAL A 102 3.81 -3.91 0.81
C VAL A 102 4.94 -4.34 1.74
N ILE A 103 5.47 -3.43 2.57
CA ILE A 103 6.50 -3.76 3.56
C ILE A 103 5.94 -4.78 4.56
N ALA A 104 4.78 -4.53 5.15
CA ALA A 104 4.18 -5.43 6.14
C ALA A 104 3.91 -6.83 5.54
N CYS A 105 3.35 -6.92 4.34
CA CYS A 105 3.16 -8.21 3.66
C CYS A 105 4.48 -8.94 3.37
N LEU A 106 5.56 -8.22 3.05
CA LEU A 106 6.90 -8.81 2.92
C LEU A 106 7.39 -9.39 4.26
N ARG A 107 7.17 -8.67 5.38
CA ARG A 107 7.52 -9.15 6.72
C ARG A 107 6.70 -10.38 7.13
N GLU A 108 5.39 -10.36 6.87
CA GLU A 108 4.51 -11.53 7.10
C GLU A 108 4.94 -12.76 6.29
N ALA A 109 5.48 -12.54 5.09
CA ALA A 109 6.06 -13.60 4.25
C ALA A 109 7.47 -14.05 4.69
N GLY A 110 7.99 -13.55 5.82
CA GLY A 110 9.31 -13.91 6.36
C GLY A 110 10.50 -13.20 5.70
N TYR A 111 10.27 -12.12 4.97
CA TYR A 111 11.36 -11.35 4.38
C TYR A 111 11.98 -10.41 5.41
N GLU A 112 13.07 -10.82 6.05
CA GLU A 112 13.73 -10.08 7.15
C GLU A 112 14.87 -9.16 6.67
N ARG A 113 15.27 -9.24 5.41
CA ARG A 113 16.34 -8.37 4.87
C ARG A 113 15.91 -6.90 4.85
N PRO A 114 16.87 -5.95 4.88
CA PRO A 114 16.53 -4.54 4.71
C PRO A 114 15.77 -4.29 3.41
N ILE A 115 14.72 -3.46 3.48
CA ILE A 115 13.99 -2.97 2.31
C ILE A 115 14.48 -1.56 2.02
N HIS A 116 14.91 -1.30 0.79
CA HIS A 116 15.39 0.00 0.39
C HIS A 116 14.24 0.90 -0.06
N ARG A 117 14.34 2.21 0.23
CA ARG A 117 13.28 3.19 -0.05
C ARG A 117 13.85 4.38 -0.81
N HIS A 118 13.11 4.83 -1.82
CA HIS A 118 13.32 6.13 -2.43
C HIS A 118 13.17 7.25 -1.39
N GLY A 119 13.90 8.36 -1.55
CA GLY A 119 13.91 9.49 -0.61
C GLY A 119 12.57 10.18 -0.36
N ALA A 120 11.54 9.91 -1.16
CA ALA A 120 10.19 10.45 -0.96
C ALA A 120 9.32 9.62 0.01
N LEU A 121 9.81 8.49 0.55
CA LEU A 121 9.01 7.55 1.35
C LEU A 121 9.30 7.54 2.86
N PRO A 122 10.45 8.03 3.37
CA PRO A 122 10.81 7.90 4.78
C PRO A 122 9.80 8.48 5.75
N GLU A 123 9.27 9.68 5.48
CA GLU A 123 8.33 10.38 6.38
C GLU A 123 7.02 9.60 6.56
N TYR A 124 6.48 9.03 5.48
CA TYR A 124 5.29 8.18 5.56
C TYR A 124 5.54 6.90 6.37
N CYS A 125 6.73 6.30 6.24
CA CYS A 125 7.08 5.12 7.03
C CYS A 125 7.24 5.49 8.51
N ALA A 126 7.91 6.59 8.83
CA ALA A 126 8.08 7.07 10.20
C ALA A 126 6.72 7.38 10.87
N LEU A 127 5.77 7.96 10.12
CA LEU A 127 4.42 8.16 10.60
C LEU A 127 3.76 6.84 11.02
N TYR A 128 3.82 5.80 10.18
CA TYR A 128 3.24 4.50 10.50
C TYR A 128 3.92 3.85 11.71
N GLU A 129 5.25 3.94 11.81
CA GLU A 129 6.01 3.44 12.95
C GLU A 129 5.65 4.15 14.25
N SER A 130 5.38 5.47 14.21
CA SER A 130 4.93 6.24 15.38
C SER A 130 3.55 5.81 15.90
N PHE A 131 2.74 5.16 15.06
CA PHE A 131 1.46 4.53 15.42
C PHE A 131 1.58 3.02 15.70
N GLY A 132 2.80 2.52 15.88
CA GLY A 132 3.05 1.14 16.30
C GLY A 132 3.08 0.10 15.17
N VAL A 133 3.01 0.52 13.90
CA VAL A 133 3.14 -0.41 12.76
C VAL A 133 4.61 -0.81 12.60
N ARG A 134 4.90 -2.10 12.70
CA ARG A 134 6.26 -2.64 12.59
C ARG A 134 6.64 -2.84 11.13
N LEU A 135 7.56 -2.01 10.62
CA LEU A 135 8.05 -2.09 9.25
C LEU A 135 9.41 -2.81 9.13
N GLY A 136 10.10 -3.01 10.25
CA GLY A 136 11.39 -3.69 10.30
C GLY A 136 12.54 -2.88 9.69
N ALA A 137 13.60 -3.55 9.27
CA ALA A 137 14.80 -2.89 8.76
C ALA A 137 14.55 -2.18 7.43
N LEU A 138 14.68 -0.86 7.41
CA LEU A 138 14.51 -0.02 6.23
C LEU A 138 15.79 0.79 5.96
N LYS A 139 16.21 0.88 4.70
CA LYS A 139 17.39 1.65 4.26
C LYS A 139 17.04 2.68 3.19
N SER A 140 17.88 3.68 3.03
CA SER A 140 17.76 4.62 1.92
C SER A 140 18.34 4.00 0.64
N ALA A 141 17.61 4.09 -0.46
CA ALA A 141 18.14 3.83 -1.80
C ALA A 141 18.78 5.08 -2.41
N THR A 142 18.47 6.27 -1.86
CA THR A 142 19.07 7.53 -2.29
C THR A 142 20.49 7.62 -1.71
N GLY A 143 21.48 7.72 -2.59
CA GLY A 143 22.89 7.76 -2.20
C GLY A 143 23.54 6.39 -1.99
N ALA A 144 22.78 5.28 -2.00
CA ALA A 144 23.35 3.94 -1.97
C ALA A 144 24.18 3.65 -3.24
N LYS A 145 25.26 2.90 -3.07
CA LYS A 145 26.08 2.44 -4.21
C LYS A 145 25.30 1.40 -5.01
N ARG A 146 25.56 1.35 -6.32
CA ARG A 146 24.88 0.41 -7.23
C ARG A 146 25.01 -1.05 -6.77
N GLU A 147 26.18 -1.43 -6.27
CA GLU A 147 26.47 -2.79 -5.80
C GLU A 147 25.65 -3.18 -4.55
N GLU A 148 25.34 -2.20 -3.69
CA GLU A 148 24.55 -2.42 -2.47
C GLU A 148 23.07 -2.71 -2.76
N LEU A 149 22.62 -2.41 -3.98
CA LEU A 149 21.22 -2.60 -4.41
C LEU A 149 21.03 -3.86 -5.27
N LYS A 150 22.09 -4.62 -5.53
CA LYS A 150 21.99 -5.93 -6.22
C LYS A 150 21.20 -6.91 -5.36
N GLY A 151 20.20 -7.55 -5.97
CA GLY A 151 19.34 -8.50 -5.31
C GLY A 151 18.47 -7.88 -4.19
N GLU A 152 18.35 -6.56 -4.12
CA GLU A 152 17.58 -5.92 -3.07
C GLU A 152 16.20 -5.46 -3.57
N ILE A 153 15.21 -5.45 -2.65
CA ILE A 153 13.90 -4.87 -2.92
C ILE A 153 13.97 -3.37 -2.66
N VAL A 154 13.54 -2.59 -3.65
CA VAL A 154 13.56 -1.14 -3.61
C VAL A 154 12.15 -0.61 -3.85
N LEU A 155 11.59 0.12 -2.89
CA LEU A 155 10.29 0.77 -3.01
C LEU A 155 10.46 2.22 -3.47
N ALA A 156 9.67 2.63 -4.46
CA ALA A 156 9.75 3.97 -5.02
C ALA A 156 8.37 4.47 -5.47
N PRO A 157 8.13 5.80 -5.52
CA PRO A 157 6.93 6.33 -6.17
C PRO A 157 6.87 5.89 -7.64
N PRO A 158 5.67 5.68 -8.22
CA PRO A 158 5.53 5.24 -9.61
C PRO A 158 6.26 6.12 -10.62
N SER A 159 6.28 7.43 -10.39
CA SER A 159 7.02 8.39 -11.21
C SER A 159 8.52 8.14 -11.27
N ALA A 160 9.12 7.71 -10.16
CA ALA A 160 10.56 7.45 -10.07
C ALA A 160 11.00 6.20 -10.87
N ILE A 161 10.08 5.26 -11.13
CA ILE A 161 10.40 4.06 -11.93
C ILE A 161 10.71 4.40 -13.39
N ALA A 162 10.02 5.37 -13.96
CA ALA A 162 10.20 5.81 -15.35
C ALA A 162 11.28 6.91 -15.50
N ASP A 163 11.83 7.40 -14.40
CA ASP A 163 12.74 8.53 -14.39
C ASP A 163 14.23 8.10 -14.39
N ARG A 164 15.12 9.10 -14.50
CA ARG A 164 16.58 8.93 -14.42
C ARG A 164 17.05 8.23 -13.14
N TRP A 165 16.28 8.37 -12.05
CA TRP A 165 16.60 7.75 -10.78
C TRP A 165 16.70 6.22 -10.90
N SER A 166 15.75 5.57 -11.56
CA SER A 166 15.74 4.11 -11.72
C SER A 166 16.88 3.58 -12.58
N ARG A 167 17.38 4.38 -13.53
CA ARG A 167 18.49 4.00 -14.43
C ARG A 167 19.83 3.82 -13.70
N ARG A 168 19.95 4.35 -12.48
CA ARG A 168 21.15 4.18 -11.63
C ARG A 168 21.16 2.84 -10.90
N LEU A 169 20.02 2.16 -10.83
CA LEU A 169 19.89 0.87 -10.17
C LEU A 169 20.49 -0.26 -11.02
N PRO A 170 20.99 -1.35 -10.41
CA PRO A 170 21.54 -2.47 -11.14
C PRO A 170 20.42 -3.23 -11.89
N ASP A 171 20.39 -3.12 -13.21
CA ASP A 171 19.47 -3.79 -14.15
C ASP A 171 18.06 -4.03 -13.55
N PRO A 172 17.25 -2.97 -13.34
CA PRO A 172 16.06 -3.06 -12.51
C PRO A 172 14.96 -3.96 -13.12
N VAL A 173 14.50 -4.94 -12.33
CA VAL A 173 13.19 -5.60 -12.53
C VAL A 173 12.13 -4.72 -11.90
N THR A 174 11.17 -4.26 -12.70
CA THR A 174 10.16 -3.33 -12.23
C THR A 174 8.81 -4.01 -12.03
N ALA A 175 8.14 -3.66 -10.94
CA ALA A 175 6.76 -4.04 -10.64
C ALA A 175 5.98 -2.81 -10.16
N PHE A 176 4.66 -2.87 -10.18
CA PHE A 176 3.80 -1.82 -9.66
C PHE A 176 2.70 -2.40 -8.78
N ALA A 177 2.66 -1.99 -7.52
CA ALA A 177 1.66 -2.43 -6.55
C ALA A 177 0.38 -1.61 -6.68
N SER A 178 -0.49 -1.98 -7.63
CA SER A 178 -1.76 -1.30 -7.88
C SER A 178 -2.85 -2.29 -8.32
N GLY A 179 -4.07 -2.08 -7.83
CA GLY A 179 -5.25 -2.84 -8.27
C GLY A 179 -5.54 -2.74 -9.77
N TRP A 180 -5.12 -1.65 -10.42
CA TRP A 180 -5.29 -1.44 -11.86
C TRP A 180 -4.44 -2.36 -12.73
N MET A 181 -3.35 -2.93 -12.21
CA MET A 181 -2.41 -3.73 -13.02
C MET A 181 -3.01 -5.03 -13.55
N ARG A 182 -3.96 -5.64 -12.85
CA ARG A 182 -4.62 -6.86 -13.34
C ARG A 182 -5.44 -6.64 -14.61
N VAL A 183 -6.08 -5.48 -14.75
CA VAL A 183 -6.85 -5.13 -15.94
C VAL A 183 -5.91 -4.81 -17.09
N ARG A 184 -4.84 -4.03 -16.85
CA ARG A 184 -3.84 -3.68 -17.87
C ARG A 184 -3.04 -4.88 -18.38
N ALA A 185 -2.76 -5.86 -17.53
CA ALA A 185 -2.05 -7.08 -17.93
C ALA A 185 -2.88 -8.00 -18.84
N ARG A 186 -4.21 -7.92 -18.77
CA ARG A 186 -5.12 -8.67 -19.66
C ARG A 186 -5.38 -7.97 -21.00
N ALA A 187 -5.08 -6.67 -21.11
CA ALA A 187 -5.26 -5.88 -22.31
C ALA A 187 -4.05 -5.94 -23.28
N ARG A 188 -3.03 -6.73 -22.97
CA ARG A 188 -1.87 -7.06 -23.79
C ARG A 188 -1.88 -8.55 -24.10
#